data_c11ea689b8b189cb7503667341ed2738
#
_entry.id   c11ea689b8b189cb7503667341ed2738
#
_cell.length_a   1.000
_cell.length_b   1.000
_cell.length_c   1.000
_cell.angle_alpha   90.00
_cell.angle_beta   90.00
_cell.angle_gamma   90.00
#
_symmetry.space_group_name_H-M   'P 1'
#
loop_
_entity.id
_entity.type
_entity.pdbx_description
1 polymer ?
#
loop_
_entity_poly.entity_id
_entity_poly.type
_entity_poly.pdbx_seq_one_letter_code
_entity_poly.pdbx_strand_id
1 'polypeptide(L)'
;MSDLNTLFFELIRVAIGTQESLSRLPSEAEWEELFDMAKKQSLIGVCFVAVQRLTGVKDTINHTPYTIHLPETLYLNWMGMAAQINMKNELVNRQCVEVQKRLAAEGFRSSILKGQGIAALYRLHENDNDPSASSGTNENCRQGGSINPKPSTINLSGFRQSGDIDIYVDCGREKAIEYARSVQGDVDWDYKHLHLNVFEDTAVEMHYVPEVFLNLRKNRKLQKWFRENQKMIFNENEDVNENDPSAGSGTSLSGEMVCPSVEFNLFYILLHTYRHFLYEGVGMRQLMDYYFVLRASNSNADSNANLIALLKEFGMTRFASGVMWIMAHVFANENENSNENCRQNGSLNPKPSTLNLPIEPDEKEGRYILSEVMTGGNFGHHDKRLAIGVKGKFGAVMKILRHSIDIGIHYPVDMIWAPINIVHHWCWKRYLMLFKKQRKFK
;
A
#
# COMPACT_ATOMS: atom_id res chain seq x y z
N MET A 1 -0.11 19.87 15.34
CA MET A 1 -1.04 18.71 15.25
C MET A 1 -1.95 18.74 16.45
N SER A 2 -3.18 18.22 16.36
CA SER A 2 -4.00 18.05 17.54
C SER A 2 -3.43 16.94 18.43
N ASP A 3 -3.72 16.98 19.73
CA ASP A 3 -3.29 15.95 20.69
C ASP A 3 -3.82 14.56 20.30
N LEU A 4 -5.05 14.50 19.77
CA LEU A 4 -5.64 13.26 19.25
C LEU A 4 -4.91 12.68 18.04
N ASN A 5 -4.41 13.51 17.09
CA ASN A 5 -3.61 13.01 15.98
C ASN A 5 -2.30 12.38 16.48
N THR A 6 -1.70 12.95 17.54
CA THR A 6 -0.50 12.38 18.15
C THR A 6 -0.79 11.00 18.71
N LEU A 7 -1.86 10.83 19.49
CA LEU A 7 -2.29 9.51 19.98
C LEU A 7 -2.59 8.52 18.84
N PHE A 8 -3.19 8.97 17.74
CA PHE A 8 -3.45 8.12 16.60
C PHE A 8 -2.15 7.61 15.94
N PHE A 9 -1.14 8.46 15.80
CA PHE A 9 0.16 8.06 15.26
C PHE A 9 0.92 7.15 16.23
N GLU A 10 0.83 7.40 17.53
CA GLU A 10 1.37 6.50 18.56
C GLU A 10 0.70 5.13 18.48
N LEU A 11 -0.63 5.08 18.31
CA LEU A 11 -1.36 3.82 18.12
C LEU A 11 -0.86 3.04 16.89
N ILE A 12 -0.60 3.74 15.78
CA ILE A 12 0.01 3.13 14.59
C ILE A 12 1.40 2.60 14.93
N ARG A 13 2.26 3.39 15.61
CA ARG A 13 3.61 2.98 16.00
C ARG A 13 3.62 1.78 16.95
N VAL A 14 2.69 1.73 17.89
CA VAL A 14 2.50 0.56 18.74
C VAL A 14 2.14 -0.67 17.90
N ALA A 15 1.23 -0.54 16.92
CA ALA A 15 0.87 -1.65 16.03
C ALA A 15 2.07 -2.20 15.27
N ILE A 16 2.90 -1.33 14.71
CA ILE A 16 4.06 -1.72 13.88
C ILE A 16 5.35 -1.95 14.69
N GLY A 17 5.30 -1.81 16.03
CA GLY A 17 6.42 -2.13 16.93
C GLY A 17 7.53 -1.09 17.00
N THR A 18 7.32 0.13 16.52
CA THR A 18 8.29 1.25 16.64
C THR A 18 8.09 2.06 17.92
N GLN A 19 7.08 1.73 18.71
CA GLN A 19 6.79 2.30 20.03
C GLN A 19 6.13 1.24 20.91
N GLU A 20 6.40 1.22 22.22
CA GLU A 20 5.85 0.21 23.12
C GLU A 20 4.53 0.63 23.78
N SER A 21 4.34 1.91 24.03
CA SER A 21 3.19 2.46 24.77
C SER A 21 2.75 3.80 24.20
N LEU A 22 1.56 4.25 24.59
CA LEU A 22 1.08 5.61 24.31
C LEU A 22 1.71 6.58 25.32
N SER A 23 1.89 7.84 24.92
CA SER A 23 2.41 8.93 25.79
C SER A 23 1.47 9.22 26.96
N ARG A 24 0.18 8.98 26.80
CA ARG A 24 -0.85 9.02 27.82
C ARG A 24 -2.00 8.08 27.46
N LEU A 25 -2.83 7.77 28.47
CA LEU A 25 -4.06 7.01 28.23
C LEU A 25 -5.13 7.91 27.58
N PRO A 26 -5.76 7.46 26.49
CA PRO A 26 -6.96 8.12 25.97
C PRO A 26 -8.14 7.98 26.93
N SER A 27 -8.99 8.99 26.99
CA SER A 27 -10.32 8.91 27.60
C SER A 27 -11.26 8.02 26.76
N GLU A 28 -12.41 7.63 27.31
CA GLU A 28 -13.41 6.85 26.57
C GLU A 28 -13.86 7.55 25.27
N ALA A 29 -14.10 8.86 25.31
CA ALA A 29 -14.47 9.64 24.13
C ALA A 29 -13.34 9.67 23.08
N GLU A 30 -12.08 9.80 23.51
CA GLU A 30 -10.93 9.77 22.59
C GLU A 30 -10.75 8.39 21.97
N TRP A 31 -11.07 7.30 22.67
CA TRP A 31 -11.06 5.95 22.08
C TRP A 31 -12.08 5.81 20.94
N GLU A 32 -13.29 6.38 21.10
CA GLU A 32 -14.29 6.41 20.03
C GLU A 32 -13.78 7.21 18.82
N GLU A 33 -13.15 8.38 19.06
CA GLU A 33 -12.58 9.19 17.99
C GLU A 33 -11.40 8.48 17.30
N LEU A 34 -10.51 7.79 18.03
CA LEU A 34 -9.41 7.00 17.47
C LEU A 34 -9.94 5.84 16.62
N PHE A 35 -11.01 5.18 17.05
CA PHE A 35 -11.67 4.15 16.24
C PHE A 35 -12.23 4.72 14.94
N ASP A 36 -12.89 5.88 14.98
CA ASP A 36 -13.41 6.54 13.79
C ASP A 36 -12.27 7.02 12.86
N MET A 37 -11.15 7.49 13.42
CA MET A 37 -9.96 7.80 12.63
C MET A 37 -9.40 6.54 11.96
N ALA A 38 -9.32 5.42 12.67
CA ALA A 38 -8.88 4.15 12.10
C ALA A 38 -9.79 3.68 10.95
N LYS A 39 -11.11 3.84 11.08
CA LYS A 39 -12.07 3.58 10.00
C LYS A 39 -11.82 4.48 8.79
N LYS A 40 -11.73 5.78 9.03
CA LYS A 40 -11.52 6.80 8.00
C LYS A 40 -10.22 6.57 7.21
N GLN A 41 -9.17 6.08 7.87
CA GLN A 41 -7.86 5.83 7.29
C GLN A 41 -7.66 4.37 6.80
N SER A 42 -8.69 3.51 6.89
CA SER A 42 -8.65 2.08 6.54
C SER A 42 -7.56 1.31 7.32
N LEU A 43 -7.40 1.64 8.60
CA LEU A 43 -6.42 1.04 9.52
C LEU A 43 -7.06 0.32 10.72
N ILE A 44 -8.35 -0.02 10.65
CA ILE A 44 -9.08 -0.67 11.75
C ILE A 44 -8.35 -1.91 12.27
N GLY A 45 -7.98 -2.82 11.37
CA GLY A 45 -7.30 -4.07 11.77
C GLY A 45 -5.94 -3.80 12.39
N VAL A 46 -5.13 -2.92 11.76
CA VAL A 46 -3.79 -2.57 12.25
C VAL A 46 -3.87 -1.90 13.64
N CYS A 47 -4.73 -0.91 13.80
CA CYS A 47 -4.90 -0.22 15.10
C CYS A 47 -5.46 -1.17 16.17
N PHE A 48 -6.28 -2.18 15.80
CA PHE A 48 -6.72 -3.19 16.75
C PHE A 48 -5.56 -4.04 17.29
N VAL A 49 -4.54 -4.35 16.47
CA VAL A 49 -3.32 -5.01 16.95
C VAL A 49 -2.61 -4.16 18.00
N ALA A 50 -2.57 -2.84 17.84
CA ALA A 50 -2.04 -1.96 18.89
C ALA A 50 -2.85 -2.05 20.19
N VAL A 51 -4.18 -2.04 20.10
CA VAL A 51 -5.06 -2.21 21.27
C VAL A 51 -4.77 -3.54 21.99
N GLN A 52 -4.61 -4.65 21.24
CA GLN A 52 -4.25 -5.95 21.82
C GLN A 52 -2.89 -5.93 22.51
N ARG A 53 -1.90 -5.26 21.93
CA ARG A 53 -0.57 -5.11 22.53
C ARG A 53 -0.64 -4.32 23.83
N LEU A 54 -1.34 -3.20 23.84
CA LEU A 54 -1.52 -2.36 25.03
C LEU A 54 -2.26 -3.08 26.15
N THR A 55 -3.24 -3.93 25.84
CA THR A 55 -3.95 -4.75 26.85
C THR A 55 -3.10 -5.88 27.42
N GLY A 56 -2.14 -6.40 26.65
CA GLY A 56 -1.23 -7.46 27.06
C GLY A 56 0.02 -7.02 27.81
N VAL A 57 0.33 -5.71 27.82
CA VAL A 57 1.50 -5.14 28.50
C VAL A 57 1.25 -5.13 30.01
N LYS A 58 2.15 -5.74 30.79
CA LYS A 58 2.20 -5.61 32.25
C LYS A 58 2.98 -4.35 32.60
N ASP A 59 2.44 -3.55 33.51
CA ASP A 59 3.18 -2.45 34.10
C ASP A 59 4.46 -3.01 34.76
N THR A 60 5.63 -2.60 34.27
CA THR A 60 6.94 -3.09 34.73
C THR A 60 7.22 -2.69 36.19
N ILE A 61 6.54 -1.69 36.74
CA ILE A 61 6.74 -1.20 38.11
C ILE A 61 5.83 -1.96 39.07
N ASN A 62 4.57 -2.23 38.72
CA ASN A 62 3.56 -2.78 39.64
C ASN A 62 3.06 -4.18 39.29
N HIS A 63 3.54 -4.81 38.21
CA HIS A 63 3.06 -6.09 37.67
C HIS A 63 1.53 -6.17 37.38
N THR A 64 0.85 -4.99 37.31
CA THR A 64 -0.57 -4.89 36.97
C THR A 64 -0.73 -4.83 35.43
N PRO A 65 -1.78 -5.46 34.88
CA PRO A 65 -2.10 -5.28 33.46
C PRO A 65 -2.34 -3.80 33.17
N TYR A 66 -1.79 -3.29 32.08
CA TYR A 66 -2.03 -1.92 31.64
C TYR A 66 -3.52 -1.74 31.33
N THR A 67 -4.26 -1.04 32.16
CA THR A 67 -5.71 -0.86 31.98
C THR A 67 -5.95 0.33 31.07
N ILE A 68 -6.33 0.08 29.84
CA ILE A 68 -6.46 1.11 28.79
C ILE A 68 -7.81 1.87 28.81
N HIS A 69 -8.66 1.67 29.78
CA HIS A 69 -9.99 2.32 29.90
C HIS A 69 -10.82 2.35 28.60
N LEU A 70 -10.65 1.32 27.75
CA LEU A 70 -11.41 1.17 26.53
C LEU A 70 -12.78 0.58 26.86
N PRO A 71 -13.92 1.21 26.48
CA PRO A 71 -15.25 0.65 26.70
C PRO A 71 -15.37 -0.75 26.09
N GLU A 72 -15.91 -1.71 26.85
CA GLU A 72 -16.04 -3.11 26.43
C GLU A 72 -16.81 -3.25 25.11
N THR A 73 -17.88 -2.51 24.94
CA THR A 73 -18.68 -2.49 23.71
C THR A 73 -17.88 -2.03 22.52
N LEU A 74 -17.02 -1.01 22.67
CA LEU A 74 -16.13 -0.52 21.62
C LEU A 74 -15.03 -1.54 21.31
N TYR A 75 -14.45 -2.17 22.35
CA TYR A 75 -13.45 -3.24 22.17
C TYR A 75 -14.01 -4.41 21.34
N LEU A 76 -15.22 -4.89 21.70
CA LEU A 76 -15.87 -6.01 21.00
C LEU A 76 -16.21 -5.63 19.54
N ASN A 77 -16.68 -4.41 19.30
CA ASN A 77 -16.96 -3.91 17.95
C ASN A 77 -15.67 -3.85 17.11
N TRP A 78 -14.60 -3.29 17.68
CA TRP A 78 -13.30 -3.21 16.99
C TRP A 78 -12.72 -4.58 16.65
N MET A 79 -12.76 -5.50 17.63
CA MET A 79 -12.37 -6.90 17.47
C MET A 79 -13.16 -7.60 16.35
N GLY A 80 -14.48 -7.41 16.33
CA GLY A 80 -15.35 -8.00 15.30
C GLY A 80 -15.01 -7.49 13.90
N MET A 81 -14.76 -6.18 13.75
CA MET A 81 -14.34 -5.61 12.47
C MET A 81 -12.93 -6.08 12.06
N ALA A 82 -12.00 -6.17 12.99
CA ALA A 82 -10.64 -6.68 12.71
C ALA A 82 -10.68 -8.15 12.26
N ALA A 83 -11.51 -8.98 12.90
CA ALA A 83 -11.73 -10.38 12.50
C ALA A 83 -12.31 -10.48 11.08
N GLN A 84 -13.30 -9.64 10.72
CA GLN A 84 -13.86 -9.59 9.36
C GLN A 84 -12.80 -9.20 8.34
N ILE A 85 -11.91 -8.23 8.65
CA ILE A 85 -10.80 -7.84 7.78
C ILE A 85 -9.87 -9.02 7.56
N ASN A 86 -9.52 -9.77 8.61
CA ASN A 86 -8.65 -10.94 8.50
C ASN A 86 -9.27 -12.04 7.62
N MET A 87 -10.53 -12.38 7.84
CA MET A 87 -11.26 -13.34 7.01
C MET A 87 -11.32 -12.91 5.53
N LYS A 88 -11.58 -11.61 5.28
CA LYS A 88 -11.61 -11.07 3.91
C LYS A 88 -10.23 -11.14 3.26
N ASN A 89 -9.15 -10.88 4.00
CA ASN A 89 -7.77 -11.01 3.49
C ASN A 89 -7.45 -12.44 3.08
N GLU A 90 -7.83 -13.44 3.89
CA GLU A 90 -7.65 -14.86 3.54
C GLU A 90 -8.39 -15.22 2.25
N LEU A 91 -9.61 -14.71 2.09
CA LEU A 91 -10.39 -14.92 0.86
C LEU A 91 -9.69 -14.27 -0.34
N VAL A 92 -9.33 -12.99 -0.24
CA VAL A 92 -8.70 -12.25 -1.34
C VAL A 92 -7.34 -12.85 -1.71
N ASN A 93 -6.56 -13.35 -0.74
CA ASN A 93 -5.31 -14.08 -1.02
C ASN A 93 -5.55 -15.32 -1.89
N ARG A 94 -6.55 -16.14 -1.55
CA ARG A 94 -6.93 -17.31 -2.38
C ARG A 94 -7.39 -16.89 -3.77
N GLN A 95 -8.17 -15.82 -3.87
CA GLN A 95 -8.66 -15.28 -5.15
C GLN A 95 -7.53 -14.71 -6.01
N CYS A 96 -6.50 -14.07 -5.43
CA CYS A 96 -5.30 -13.65 -6.16
C CYS A 96 -4.60 -14.84 -6.82
N VAL A 97 -4.36 -15.91 -6.08
CA VAL A 97 -3.74 -17.13 -6.63
C VAL A 97 -4.64 -17.77 -7.70
N GLU A 98 -5.95 -17.81 -7.47
CA GLU A 98 -6.89 -18.38 -8.43
C GLU A 98 -6.94 -17.61 -9.75
N VAL A 99 -7.01 -16.28 -9.70
CA VAL A 99 -7.05 -15.46 -10.94
C VAL A 99 -5.73 -15.58 -11.69
N GLN A 100 -4.58 -15.65 -11.01
CA GLN A 100 -3.29 -15.89 -11.66
C GLN A 100 -3.23 -17.26 -12.35
N LYS A 101 -3.74 -18.31 -11.71
CA LYS A 101 -3.83 -19.64 -12.33
C LYS A 101 -4.72 -19.65 -13.57
N ARG A 102 -5.88 -18.98 -13.53
CA ARG A 102 -6.78 -18.86 -14.69
C ARG A 102 -6.08 -18.15 -15.85
N LEU A 103 -5.36 -17.05 -15.58
CA LEU A 103 -4.62 -16.31 -16.59
C LEU A 103 -3.44 -17.12 -17.15
N ALA A 104 -2.74 -17.89 -16.31
CA ALA A 104 -1.65 -18.77 -16.73
C ALA A 104 -2.14 -19.91 -17.65
N ALA A 105 -3.33 -20.45 -17.42
CA ALA A 105 -3.94 -21.45 -18.29
C ALA A 105 -4.20 -20.92 -19.72
N GLU A 106 -4.40 -19.59 -19.85
CA GLU A 106 -4.52 -18.89 -21.14
C GLU A 106 -3.14 -18.45 -21.72
N GLY A 107 -2.05 -18.82 -21.07
CA GLY A 107 -0.70 -18.44 -21.47
C GLY A 107 -0.29 -17.00 -21.12
N PHE A 108 -1.00 -16.35 -20.20
CA PHE A 108 -0.69 -14.97 -19.79
C PHE A 108 0.17 -14.96 -18.53
N ARG A 109 1.30 -14.25 -18.59
CA ARG A 109 2.05 -13.92 -17.37
C ARG A 109 1.31 -12.83 -16.62
N SER A 110 1.22 -12.96 -15.30
CA SER A 110 0.51 -11.98 -14.46
C SER A 110 1.21 -11.74 -13.13
N SER A 111 1.00 -10.55 -12.54
CA SER A 111 1.60 -10.15 -11.27
C SER A 111 0.61 -9.28 -10.48
N ILE A 112 0.47 -9.51 -9.16
CA ILE A 112 -0.39 -8.72 -8.28
C ILE A 112 0.35 -7.44 -7.89
N LEU A 113 -0.09 -6.30 -8.42
CA LEU A 113 0.66 -5.04 -8.38
C LEU A 113 0.73 -4.37 -7.00
N LYS A 114 -0.35 -4.39 -6.25
CA LYS A 114 -0.53 -3.66 -4.99
C LYS A 114 -1.48 -4.43 -4.07
N GLY A 115 -1.96 -3.84 -3.01
CA GLY A 115 -2.90 -4.53 -2.12
C GLY A 115 -2.28 -5.78 -1.51
N GLN A 116 -2.73 -6.94 -1.94
CA GLN A 116 -2.24 -8.22 -1.45
C GLN A 116 -0.78 -8.49 -1.85
N GLY A 117 -0.31 -7.93 -2.98
CA GLY A 117 1.11 -7.98 -3.36
C GLY A 117 2.06 -7.29 -2.39
N ILE A 118 1.56 -6.32 -1.60
CA ILE A 118 2.34 -5.65 -0.55
C ILE A 118 2.06 -6.23 0.84
N ALA A 119 0.88 -6.82 1.06
CA ALA A 119 0.48 -7.34 2.37
C ALA A 119 1.47 -8.36 2.94
N ALA A 120 2.17 -9.13 2.10
CA ALA A 120 3.19 -10.07 2.53
C ALA A 120 4.37 -9.40 3.27
N LEU A 121 4.65 -8.11 2.99
CA LEU A 121 5.70 -7.33 3.64
C LEU A 121 5.32 -6.86 5.06
N TYR A 122 4.05 -6.98 5.46
CA TYR A 122 3.54 -6.59 6.78
C TYR A 122 3.91 -7.58 7.89
N ARG A 123 5.01 -8.30 7.75
CA ARG A 123 5.57 -9.20 8.77
C ARG A 123 6.62 -8.46 9.57
N LEU A 124 6.46 -8.43 10.88
CA LEU A 124 7.43 -7.87 11.81
C LEU A 124 8.22 -9.01 12.42
N HIS A 125 9.52 -9.06 12.16
CA HIS A 125 10.43 -9.95 12.86
C HIS A 125 10.97 -9.22 14.10
N GLU A 126 10.89 -9.83 15.28
CA GLU A 126 11.42 -9.24 16.51
C GLU A 126 12.96 -9.22 16.54
N ASN A 127 13.63 -9.87 15.58
CA ASN A 127 15.09 -9.91 15.45
C ASN A 127 15.55 -9.62 14.01
N ASP A 128 15.41 -8.37 13.57
CA ASP A 128 15.99 -7.93 12.28
C ASP A 128 17.55 -7.93 12.26
N ASN A 129 18.21 -8.45 13.31
CA ASN A 129 19.66 -8.57 13.40
C ASN A 129 20.21 -10.00 13.22
N ASP A 130 19.37 -10.99 12.86
CA ASP A 130 19.83 -12.35 12.60
C ASP A 130 19.91 -12.59 11.07
N PRO A 131 21.11 -12.60 10.47
CA PRO A 131 21.28 -12.87 9.05
C PRO A 131 20.90 -14.30 8.64
N SER A 132 20.57 -15.18 9.59
CA SER A 132 20.16 -16.56 9.33
C SER A 132 18.65 -16.72 9.05
N ALA A 133 17.83 -15.66 9.21
CA ALA A 133 16.38 -15.72 9.04
C ALA A 133 15.91 -15.73 7.57
N SER A 134 16.81 -15.63 6.58
CA SER A 134 16.48 -15.56 5.16
C SER A 134 16.37 -16.94 4.45
N SER A 135 16.54 -18.05 5.17
CA SER A 135 16.43 -19.40 4.59
C SER A 135 15.70 -20.36 5.52
N GLY A 136 14.40 -20.21 5.65
CA GLY A 136 13.55 -21.06 6.48
C GLY A 136 12.57 -21.89 5.66
N THR A 137 13.04 -22.99 5.10
CA THR A 137 12.22 -24.14 4.69
C THR A 137 11.50 -24.73 5.90
N ASN A 138 10.21 -25.03 5.73
CA ASN A 138 9.38 -25.76 6.70
C ASN A 138 10.04 -27.08 7.10
N GLU A 139 10.46 -27.22 8.35
CA GLU A 139 10.68 -28.54 8.96
C GLU A 139 9.90 -28.67 10.27
N ASN A 140 9.17 -29.78 10.31
CA ASN A 140 8.36 -30.29 11.42
C ASN A 140 9.11 -30.29 12.76
N CYS A 141 8.61 -29.58 13.78
CA CYS A 141 8.99 -29.81 15.16
C CYS A 141 7.97 -30.71 15.88
N ARG A 142 8.31 -31.99 16.00
CA ARG A 142 7.87 -32.83 17.12
C ARG A 142 9.02 -32.87 18.11
N GLN A 143 8.84 -32.33 19.33
CA GLN A 143 9.09 -32.97 20.61
C GLN A 143 9.20 -31.94 21.76
N GLY A 144 8.59 -32.31 22.88
CA GLY A 144 8.30 -31.51 24.03
C GLY A 144 9.52 -30.98 24.82
N GLY A 145 9.32 -29.87 25.45
CA GLY A 145 10.21 -29.29 26.46
C GLY A 145 9.94 -27.80 26.63
N SER A 146 9.46 -27.42 27.81
CA SER A 146 9.46 -26.07 28.39
C SER A 146 8.81 -24.97 27.57
N ILE A 147 7.63 -24.55 28.00
CA ILE A 147 6.88 -23.41 27.49
C ILE A 147 7.52 -22.12 28.02
N ASN A 148 8.56 -21.64 27.36
CA ASN A 148 8.86 -20.22 27.30
C ASN A 148 8.22 -19.73 26.00
N PRO A 149 7.23 -18.83 26.02
CA PRO A 149 6.73 -18.26 24.80
C PRO A 149 7.87 -17.41 24.19
N LYS A 150 8.46 -17.90 23.08
CA LYS A 150 9.26 -17.04 22.23
C LYS A 150 8.38 -15.83 21.83
N PRO A 151 8.94 -14.63 21.79
CA PRO A 151 8.22 -13.45 21.34
C PRO A 151 7.59 -13.74 19.98
N SER A 152 6.27 -13.57 19.87
CA SER A 152 5.52 -13.92 18.69
C SER A 152 5.82 -12.94 17.57
N THR A 153 6.29 -13.44 16.43
CA THR A 153 6.34 -12.68 15.18
C THR A 153 4.96 -12.09 14.88
N ILE A 154 4.85 -10.76 14.91
CA ILE A 154 3.55 -10.12 14.64
C ILE A 154 3.33 -10.09 13.15
N ASN A 155 2.34 -10.85 12.70
CA ASN A 155 1.91 -10.85 11.32
C ASN A 155 0.75 -9.87 11.13
N LEU A 156 1.05 -8.64 10.68
CA LEU A 156 0.04 -7.63 10.37
C LEU A 156 -0.63 -7.85 9.00
N SER A 157 -0.16 -8.78 8.18
CA SER A 157 -0.67 -8.98 6.82
C SER A 157 -2.17 -9.30 6.79
N GLY A 158 -2.67 -10.08 7.76
CA GLY A 158 -4.08 -10.38 7.92
C GLY A 158 -4.93 -9.19 8.36
N PHE A 159 -4.33 -8.16 8.94
CA PHE A 159 -5.03 -6.98 9.49
C PHE A 159 -4.95 -5.75 8.58
N ARG A 160 -4.21 -5.81 7.48
CA ARG A 160 -4.25 -4.79 6.43
C ARG A 160 -5.59 -4.87 5.71
N GLN A 161 -6.38 -3.80 5.73
CA GLN A 161 -7.67 -3.79 5.04
C GLN A 161 -7.47 -3.99 3.53
N SER A 162 -7.99 -5.11 2.99
CA SER A 162 -7.97 -5.42 1.55
C SER A 162 -8.92 -4.50 0.77
N GLY A 163 -8.70 -4.41 -0.53
CA GLY A 163 -9.56 -3.75 -1.51
C GLY A 163 -9.81 -4.70 -2.69
N ASP A 164 -9.78 -4.13 -3.88
CA ASP A 164 -9.77 -4.79 -5.17
C ASP A 164 -8.48 -5.59 -5.42
N ILE A 165 -8.52 -6.51 -6.37
CA ILE A 165 -7.35 -7.23 -6.88
C ILE A 165 -6.86 -6.51 -8.12
N ASP A 166 -5.70 -5.86 -8.02
CA ASP A 166 -5.03 -5.23 -9.14
C ASP A 166 -4.02 -6.21 -9.74
N ILE A 167 -4.33 -6.75 -10.90
CA ILE A 167 -3.47 -7.74 -11.57
C ILE A 167 -2.95 -7.22 -12.91
N TYR A 168 -1.63 -7.11 -13.04
CA TYR A 168 -0.99 -6.80 -14.32
C TYR A 168 -0.84 -8.06 -15.16
N VAL A 169 -1.08 -7.90 -16.47
CA VAL A 169 -0.98 -8.99 -17.45
C VAL A 169 -0.17 -8.53 -18.67
N ASP A 170 0.87 -9.28 -18.99
CA ASP A 170 1.75 -8.98 -20.13
C ASP A 170 1.20 -9.59 -21.43
N CYS A 171 0.03 -9.15 -21.85
CA CYS A 171 -0.57 -9.62 -23.10
C CYS A 171 -1.02 -8.47 -24.01
N GLY A 172 -0.96 -7.24 -23.51
CA GLY A 172 -1.47 -6.07 -24.20
C GLY A 172 -3.01 -5.95 -24.15
N ARG A 173 -3.48 -4.74 -24.43
CA ARG A 173 -4.90 -4.36 -24.24
C ARG A 173 -5.86 -5.21 -25.07
N GLU A 174 -5.55 -5.46 -26.32
CA GLU A 174 -6.43 -6.15 -27.25
C GLU A 174 -6.72 -7.58 -26.78
N LYS A 175 -5.68 -8.35 -26.43
CA LYS A 175 -5.82 -9.72 -25.91
C LYS A 175 -6.51 -9.74 -24.53
N ALA A 176 -6.19 -8.76 -23.66
CA ALA A 176 -6.86 -8.64 -22.36
C ALA A 176 -8.38 -8.44 -22.52
N ILE A 177 -8.81 -7.57 -23.44
CA ILE A 177 -10.23 -7.33 -23.73
C ILE A 177 -10.86 -8.58 -24.38
N GLU A 178 -10.17 -9.27 -25.27
CA GLU A 178 -10.64 -10.51 -25.90
C GLU A 178 -10.89 -11.60 -24.86
N TYR A 179 -9.91 -11.83 -23.98
CA TYR A 179 -10.05 -12.75 -22.86
C TYR A 179 -11.22 -12.38 -21.94
N ALA A 180 -11.29 -11.13 -21.48
CA ALA A 180 -12.37 -10.71 -20.60
C ALA A 180 -13.76 -10.86 -21.25
N ARG A 181 -13.86 -10.65 -22.58
CA ARG A 181 -15.11 -10.91 -23.33
C ARG A 181 -15.47 -12.38 -23.41
N SER A 182 -14.52 -13.27 -23.51
CA SER A 182 -14.78 -14.72 -23.48
C SER A 182 -15.31 -15.19 -22.14
N VAL A 183 -14.90 -14.51 -21.04
CA VAL A 183 -15.31 -14.85 -19.67
C VAL A 183 -16.68 -14.26 -19.31
N GLN A 184 -16.95 -12.97 -19.65
CA GLN A 184 -18.09 -12.23 -19.11
C GLN A 184 -18.97 -11.53 -20.15
N GLY A 185 -18.63 -11.61 -21.43
CA GLY A 185 -19.38 -10.98 -22.53
C GLY A 185 -19.08 -9.49 -22.65
N ASP A 186 -19.82 -8.62 -21.96
CA ASP A 186 -19.57 -7.18 -21.99
C ASP A 186 -18.46 -6.78 -21.01
N VAL A 187 -17.62 -5.85 -21.42
CA VAL A 187 -16.42 -5.47 -20.66
C VAL A 187 -16.34 -3.96 -20.54
N ASP A 188 -16.34 -3.46 -19.32
CA ASP A 188 -15.94 -2.08 -19.04
C ASP A 188 -14.42 -1.98 -18.97
N TRP A 189 -13.85 -1.05 -19.74
CA TRP A 189 -12.42 -0.86 -19.85
C TRP A 189 -12.05 0.58 -20.12
N ASP A 190 -10.88 0.97 -19.66
CA ASP A 190 -10.28 2.27 -19.95
C ASP A 190 -8.91 2.12 -20.65
N TYR A 191 -8.03 3.10 -20.57
CA TYR A 191 -6.71 3.04 -21.19
C TYR A 191 -5.66 2.32 -20.35
N LYS A 192 -5.96 1.99 -19.09
CA LYS A 192 -5.06 1.35 -18.12
C LYS A 192 -5.46 -0.09 -17.79
N HIS A 193 -6.72 -0.33 -17.50
CA HIS A 193 -7.25 -1.61 -17.05
C HIS A 193 -8.65 -1.89 -17.59
N LEU A 194 -9.13 -3.07 -17.31
CA LEU A 194 -10.52 -3.49 -17.45
C LEU A 194 -11.01 -4.15 -16.17
N HIS A 195 -12.32 -4.13 -15.97
CA HIS A 195 -12.95 -4.88 -14.89
C HIS A 195 -13.22 -6.31 -15.31
N LEU A 196 -12.71 -7.28 -14.54
CA LEU A 196 -12.88 -8.71 -14.79
C LEU A 196 -13.78 -9.31 -13.69
N ASN A 197 -15.00 -9.69 -14.05
CA ASN A 197 -16.02 -10.19 -13.13
C ASN A 197 -15.88 -11.71 -12.94
N VAL A 198 -14.87 -12.14 -12.22
CA VAL A 198 -14.59 -13.57 -11.93
C VAL A 198 -14.99 -13.98 -10.51
N PHE A 199 -15.22 -13.02 -9.63
CA PHE A 199 -15.69 -13.23 -8.26
C PHE A 199 -16.88 -12.31 -7.98
N GLU A 200 -17.83 -12.80 -7.16
CA GLU A 200 -19.03 -12.01 -6.80
C GLU A 200 -18.72 -10.98 -5.71
N ASP A 201 -17.75 -11.27 -4.85
CA ASP A 201 -17.46 -10.56 -3.61
C ASP A 201 -16.16 -9.74 -3.65
N THR A 202 -15.39 -9.80 -4.74
CA THR A 202 -14.12 -9.09 -4.88
C THR A 202 -13.97 -8.57 -6.32
N ALA A 203 -13.81 -7.26 -6.44
CA ALA A 203 -13.53 -6.64 -7.74
C ALA A 203 -12.11 -7.00 -8.21
N VAL A 204 -11.96 -7.28 -9.51
CA VAL A 204 -10.66 -7.53 -10.14
C VAL A 204 -10.44 -6.51 -11.24
N GLU A 205 -9.36 -5.74 -11.12
CA GLU A 205 -8.87 -4.83 -12.15
C GLU A 205 -7.71 -5.48 -12.89
N MET A 206 -7.96 -5.90 -14.14
CA MET A 206 -6.94 -6.49 -15.00
C MET A 206 -6.23 -5.39 -15.78
N HIS A 207 -5.01 -5.08 -15.35
CA HIS A 207 -4.16 -4.03 -15.91
C HIS A 207 -3.37 -4.56 -17.11
N TYR A 208 -3.41 -3.86 -18.22
CA TYR A 208 -2.49 -4.08 -19.35
C TYR A 208 -1.38 -3.02 -19.45
N VAL A 209 -1.39 -2.04 -18.52
CA VAL A 209 -0.27 -1.20 -18.14
C VAL A 209 -0.29 -1.00 -16.63
N PRO A 210 0.84 -1.10 -15.93
CA PRO A 210 0.84 -1.03 -14.47
C PRO A 210 0.33 0.31 -13.92
N GLU A 211 0.75 1.44 -14.52
CA GLU A 211 0.32 2.78 -14.13
C GLU A 211 0.50 3.77 -15.28
N VAL A 212 -0.11 4.96 -15.17
CA VAL A 212 -0.07 6.01 -16.18
C VAL A 212 0.15 7.38 -15.56
N PHE A 213 0.86 8.25 -16.28
CA PHE A 213 0.87 9.69 -16.03
C PHE A 213 -0.12 10.42 -16.94
N LEU A 214 -0.76 11.46 -16.42
CA LEU A 214 -1.58 12.34 -17.25
C LEU A 214 -0.75 13.17 -18.24
N ASN A 215 0.48 13.53 -17.88
CA ASN A 215 1.43 14.14 -18.78
C ASN A 215 1.91 13.14 -19.83
N LEU A 216 1.56 13.34 -21.08
CA LEU A 216 1.83 12.41 -22.18
C LEU A 216 3.33 12.13 -22.39
N ARG A 217 4.21 13.12 -22.15
CA ARG A 217 5.66 12.92 -22.26
C ARG A 217 6.19 12.06 -21.12
N LYS A 218 5.80 12.36 -19.88
CA LYS A 218 6.12 11.52 -18.72
C LYS A 218 5.56 10.11 -18.90
N ASN A 219 4.33 9.98 -19.39
CA ASN A 219 3.70 8.69 -19.63
C ASN A 219 4.47 7.81 -20.62
N ARG A 220 4.95 8.38 -21.75
CA ARG A 220 5.77 7.62 -22.71
C ARG A 220 7.05 7.08 -22.08
N LYS A 221 7.72 7.87 -21.24
CA LYS A 221 8.91 7.45 -20.50
C LYS A 221 8.57 6.36 -19.48
N LEU A 222 7.46 6.52 -18.76
CA LEU A 222 6.99 5.54 -17.79
C LEU A 222 6.67 4.19 -18.44
N GLN A 223 5.97 4.20 -19.59
CA GLN A 223 5.67 2.95 -20.31
C GLN A 223 6.94 2.29 -20.87
N LYS A 224 7.98 3.07 -21.23
CA LYS A 224 9.29 2.55 -21.57
C LYS A 224 9.95 1.88 -20.38
N TRP A 225 9.96 2.57 -19.23
CA TRP A 225 10.52 2.04 -17.98
C TRP A 225 9.86 0.71 -17.55
N PHE A 226 8.54 0.60 -17.62
CA PHE A 226 7.84 -0.65 -17.32
C PHE A 226 8.27 -1.81 -18.25
N ARG A 227 8.45 -1.54 -19.55
CA ARG A 227 8.91 -2.57 -20.50
C ARG A 227 10.34 -3.01 -20.21
N GLU A 228 11.21 -2.10 -19.78
CA GLU A 228 12.60 -2.40 -19.45
C GLU A 228 12.76 -3.12 -18.11
N ASN A 229 11.78 -3.04 -17.22
CA ASN A 229 11.80 -3.62 -15.88
C ASN A 229 10.78 -4.76 -15.69
N GLN A 230 10.40 -5.45 -16.75
CA GLN A 230 9.43 -6.55 -16.66
C GLN A 230 9.89 -7.69 -15.76
N LYS A 231 11.18 -8.02 -15.73
CA LYS A 231 11.73 -9.03 -14.82
C LYS A 231 11.40 -8.70 -13.36
N MET A 232 11.49 -7.43 -12.96
CA MET A 232 11.16 -6.99 -11.62
C MET A 232 9.64 -7.03 -11.34
N ILE A 233 8.80 -6.79 -12.35
CA ILE A 233 7.34 -6.90 -12.21
C ILE A 233 6.90 -8.35 -11.98
N PHE A 234 7.56 -9.31 -12.62
CA PHE A 234 7.25 -10.74 -12.46
C PHE A 234 8.14 -11.44 -11.43
N ASN A 235 9.02 -10.68 -10.75
CA ASN A 235 9.98 -11.19 -9.76
C ASN A 235 10.80 -12.37 -10.27
N GLU A 236 11.29 -12.26 -11.51
CA GLU A 236 12.13 -13.26 -12.16
C GLU A 236 13.58 -13.07 -11.67
N ASN A 237 14.12 -14.05 -10.93
CA ASN A 237 15.50 -14.02 -10.46
C ASN A 237 16.48 -14.15 -11.62
N GLU A 238 17.60 -13.40 -11.60
CA GLU A 238 18.64 -13.45 -12.65
C GLU A 238 19.43 -14.77 -12.68
N ASP A 239 19.36 -15.59 -11.62
CA ASP A 239 20.16 -16.81 -11.44
C ASP A 239 19.50 -18.11 -11.90
N VAL A 240 18.38 -18.05 -12.64
CA VAL A 240 17.78 -19.26 -13.19
C VAL A 240 18.57 -19.70 -14.42
N ASN A 241 19.32 -20.79 -14.25
CA ASN A 241 20.10 -21.45 -15.28
C ASN A 241 19.20 -21.76 -16.49
N GLU A 242 19.43 -21.13 -17.66
CA GLU A 242 18.61 -21.28 -18.88
C GLU A 242 18.50 -22.74 -19.36
N ASN A 243 19.22 -23.66 -18.73
CA ASN A 243 19.24 -25.09 -19.05
C ASN A 243 18.29 -25.95 -18.19
N ASP A 244 17.51 -25.35 -17.27
CA ASP A 244 16.49 -26.08 -16.52
C ASP A 244 15.13 -25.94 -17.21
N PRO A 245 14.59 -26.99 -17.83
CA PRO A 245 13.29 -26.93 -18.51
C PRO A 245 12.11 -26.64 -17.58
N SER A 246 12.30 -26.66 -16.25
CA SER A 246 11.31 -26.25 -15.27
C SER A 246 11.33 -24.75 -14.96
N ALA A 247 12.38 -24.03 -15.39
CA ALA A 247 12.60 -22.60 -15.11
C ALA A 247 11.88 -21.64 -16.08
N GLY A 248 11.20 -22.16 -17.08
CA GLY A 248 10.68 -21.40 -18.24
C GLY A 248 9.30 -20.77 -18.11
N SER A 249 8.65 -20.79 -16.97
CA SER A 249 7.39 -20.06 -16.80
C SER A 249 7.37 -19.33 -15.46
N GLY A 250 7.34 -18.00 -15.48
CA GLY A 250 7.11 -17.15 -14.30
C GLY A 250 5.72 -17.34 -13.66
N THR A 251 5.21 -18.56 -13.72
CA THR A 251 4.05 -19.06 -12.99
C THR A 251 4.58 -20.02 -11.94
N SER A 252 4.69 -19.55 -10.70
CA SER A 252 4.94 -20.45 -9.57
C SER A 252 3.87 -21.56 -9.55
N LEU A 253 4.24 -22.77 -10.02
CA LEU A 253 3.45 -23.99 -9.89
C LEU A 253 3.29 -24.39 -8.41
N SER A 254 4.04 -23.74 -7.49
CA SER A 254 4.01 -23.95 -6.03
C SER A 254 2.75 -23.42 -5.35
N GLY A 255 1.90 -22.67 -6.07
CA GLY A 255 0.69 -22.04 -5.49
C GLY A 255 0.97 -20.74 -4.73
N GLU A 256 2.17 -20.18 -4.84
CA GLU A 256 2.50 -18.87 -4.32
C GLU A 256 2.06 -17.75 -5.27
N MET A 257 1.67 -16.62 -4.68
CA MET A 257 1.25 -15.42 -5.41
C MET A 257 2.46 -14.72 -6.03
N VAL A 258 2.43 -14.48 -7.34
CA VAL A 258 3.45 -13.70 -8.05
C VAL A 258 3.18 -12.21 -7.82
N CYS A 259 4.18 -11.49 -7.30
CA CYS A 259 4.13 -10.06 -7.01
C CYS A 259 5.42 -9.39 -7.50
N PRO A 260 5.41 -8.07 -7.76
CA PRO A 260 6.63 -7.35 -8.12
C PRO A 260 7.68 -7.40 -7.01
N SER A 261 8.95 -7.29 -7.39
CA SER A 261 10.05 -7.20 -6.44
C SER A 261 9.96 -5.97 -5.54
N VAL A 262 10.66 -5.99 -4.41
CA VAL A 262 10.71 -4.85 -3.49
C VAL A 262 11.32 -3.62 -4.16
N GLU A 263 12.36 -3.81 -4.98
CA GLU A 263 13.06 -2.75 -5.72
C GLU A 263 12.11 -2.06 -6.72
N PHE A 264 11.29 -2.83 -7.44
CA PHE A 264 10.26 -2.26 -8.30
C PHE A 264 9.25 -1.44 -7.48
N ASN A 265 8.83 -1.97 -6.34
CA ASN A 265 7.83 -1.35 -5.48
C ASN A 265 8.32 -0.06 -4.81
N LEU A 266 9.64 0.16 -4.63
CA LEU A 266 10.20 1.42 -4.14
C LEU A 266 9.76 2.63 -5.00
N PHE A 267 9.72 2.47 -6.31
CA PHE A 267 9.23 3.51 -7.21
C PHE A 267 7.74 3.39 -7.48
N TYR A 268 7.25 2.17 -7.75
CA TYR A 268 5.89 1.94 -8.20
C TYR A 268 4.83 2.34 -7.16
N ILE A 269 4.99 1.94 -5.90
CA ILE A 269 4.02 2.28 -4.84
C ILE A 269 4.04 3.80 -4.56
N LEU A 270 5.20 4.44 -4.61
CA LEU A 270 5.30 5.89 -4.45
C LEU A 270 4.66 6.64 -5.62
N LEU A 271 4.86 6.17 -6.86
CA LEU A 271 4.21 6.70 -8.06
C LEU A 271 2.68 6.56 -7.97
N HIS A 272 2.20 5.37 -7.59
CA HIS A 272 0.78 5.09 -7.41
C HIS A 272 0.16 6.00 -6.34
N THR A 273 0.83 6.14 -5.18
CA THR A 273 0.42 7.03 -4.10
C THR A 273 0.40 8.50 -4.56
N TYR A 274 1.42 8.93 -5.31
CA TYR A 274 1.47 10.28 -5.89
C TYR A 274 0.29 10.57 -6.81
N ARG A 275 -0.03 9.63 -7.70
CA ARG A 275 -1.18 9.77 -8.60
C ARG A 275 -2.49 9.90 -7.83
N HIS A 276 -2.72 9.05 -6.83
CA HIS A 276 -3.91 9.15 -5.99
C HIS A 276 -3.93 10.46 -5.20
N PHE A 277 -2.80 10.90 -4.66
CA PHE A 277 -2.71 12.18 -3.95
C PHE A 277 -3.14 13.36 -4.83
N LEU A 278 -2.73 13.37 -6.10
CA LEU A 278 -3.07 14.44 -7.03
C LEU A 278 -4.55 14.45 -7.43
N TYR A 279 -5.21 13.29 -7.56
CA TYR A 279 -6.51 13.21 -8.25
C TYR A 279 -7.67 12.67 -7.43
N GLU A 280 -7.41 11.86 -6.43
CA GLU A 280 -8.45 11.10 -5.73
C GLU A 280 -8.38 11.26 -4.21
N GLY A 281 -7.20 11.54 -3.68
CA GLY A 281 -6.87 11.55 -2.27
C GLY A 281 -6.21 10.24 -1.81
N VAL A 282 -5.41 10.34 -0.75
CA VAL A 282 -4.62 9.24 -0.16
C VAL A 282 -5.00 9.10 1.31
N GLY A 283 -5.07 7.86 1.80
CA GLY A 283 -5.19 7.56 3.22
C GLY A 283 -3.88 7.03 3.81
N MET A 284 -3.85 6.91 5.15
CA MET A 284 -2.69 6.39 5.87
C MET A 284 -2.34 4.94 5.48
N ARG A 285 -3.32 4.16 5.00
CA ARG A 285 -3.07 2.79 4.52
C ARG A 285 -2.05 2.75 3.38
N GLN A 286 -2.18 3.65 2.38
CA GLN A 286 -1.24 3.71 1.25
C GLN A 286 0.15 4.16 1.69
N LEU A 287 0.22 5.08 2.65
CA LEU A 287 1.50 5.49 3.25
C LEU A 287 2.13 4.35 4.05
N MET A 288 1.34 3.57 4.77
CA MET A 288 1.81 2.39 5.49
C MET A 288 2.30 1.29 4.53
N ASP A 289 1.64 1.09 3.38
CA ASP A 289 2.15 0.20 2.33
C ASP A 289 3.57 0.60 1.92
N TYR A 290 3.81 1.89 1.73
CA TYR A 290 5.14 2.40 1.38
C TYR A 290 6.16 2.26 2.50
N TYR A 291 5.75 2.45 3.76
CA TYR A 291 6.61 2.20 4.93
C TYR A 291 7.14 0.76 4.93
N PHE A 292 6.28 -0.24 4.69
CA PHE A 292 6.71 -1.63 4.65
C PHE A 292 7.57 -1.97 3.43
N VAL A 293 7.37 -1.31 2.29
CA VAL A 293 8.26 -1.43 1.13
C VAL A 293 9.65 -0.88 1.46
N LEU A 294 9.74 0.31 2.07
CA LEU A 294 11.02 0.89 2.52
C LEU A 294 11.74 -0.01 3.53
N ARG A 295 11.00 -0.55 4.49
CA ARG A 295 11.54 -1.44 5.51
C ARG A 295 12.06 -2.76 4.92
N ALA A 296 11.36 -3.31 3.94
CA ALA A 296 11.78 -4.55 3.26
C ALA A 296 12.92 -4.33 2.27
N SER A 297 13.18 -3.09 1.86
CA SER A 297 14.25 -2.79 0.93
C SER A 297 15.60 -2.86 1.64
N ASN A 298 16.48 -3.73 1.15
CA ASN A 298 17.89 -3.72 1.51
C ASN A 298 18.62 -2.57 0.78
N SER A 299 18.08 -1.35 0.87
CA SER A 299 18.49 -0.23 0.05
C SER A 299 20.00 0.04 0.21
N ASN A 300 20.75 -0.40 -0.79
CA ASN A 300 22.15 -0.03 -0.98
C ASN A 300 22.23 1.32 -1.70
N ALA A 301 23.43 1.90 -1.77
CA ALA A 301 23.65 3.20 -2.40
C ALA A 301 23.17 3.23 -3.87
N ASP A 302 23.28 2.14 -4.61
CA ASP A 302 22.91 2.06 -6.03
C ASP A 302 21.38 2.05 -6.21
N SER A 303 20.65 1.30 -5.41
CA SER A 303 19.18 1.30 -5.41
C SER A 303 18.61 2.67 -5.06
N ASN A 304 19.20 3.36 -4.10
CA ASN A 304 18.82 4.73 -3.74
C ASN A 304 19.13 5.72 -4.87
N ALA A 305 20.29 5.62 -5.51
CA ALA A 305 20.65 6.48 -6.63
C ALA A 305 19.69 6.29 -7.81
N ASN A 306 19.30 5.05 -8.13
CA ASN A 306 18.33 4.74 -9.17
C ASN A 306 16.96 5.32 -8.85
N LEU A 307 16.47 5.15 -7.63
CA LEU A 307 15.19 5.73 -7.18
C LEU A 307 15.22 7.26 -7.30
N ILE A 308 16.29 7.93 -6.81
CA ILE A 308 16.46 9.37 -6.89
C ILE A 308 16.44 9.85 -8.36
N ALA A 309 17.11 9.14 -9.27
CA ALA A 309 17.12 9.44 -10.69
C ALA A 309 15.72 9.38 -11.30
N LEU A 310 14.95 8.32 -10.99
CA LEU A 310 13.56 8.16 -11.42
C LEU A 310 12.67 9.29 -10.87
N LEU A 311 12.79 9.60 -9.59
CA LEU A 311 11.98 10.67 -8.97
C LEU A 311 12.27 12.05 -9.58
N LYS A 312 13.53 12.34 -9.94
CA LYS A 312 13.91 13.56 -10.68
C LYS A 312 13.33 13.55 -12.09
N GLU A 313 13.45 12.42 -12.82
CA GLU A 313 12.96 12.29 -14.20
C GLU A 313 11.44 12.50 -14.28
N PHE A 314 10.70 11.99 -13.31
CA PHE A 314 9.25 12.12 -13.25
C PHE A 314 8.74 13.34 -12.47
N GLY A 315 9.65 14.16 -11.90
CA GLY A 315 9.32 15.38 -11.17
C GLY A 315 8.56 15.09 -9.87
N MET A 316 8.89 13.99 -9.20
CA MET A 316 8.24 13.52 -7.96
C MET A 316 9.08 13.80 -6.71
N THR A 317 10.27 14.39 -6.82
CA THR A 317 11.23 14.56 -5.72
C THR A 317 10.60 15.29 -4.54
N ARG A 318 9.87 16.38 -4.78
CA ARG A 318 9.20 17.17 -3.74
C ARG A 318 8.19 16.32 -2.94
N PHE A 319 7.29 15.59 -3.64
CA PHE A 319 6.34 14.69 -3.00
C PHE A 319 7.05 13.59 -2.20
N ALA A 320 8.08 13.00 -2.80
CA ALA A 320 8.87 11.95 -2.16
C ALA A 320 9.54 12.44 -0.86
N SER A 321 10.16 13.63 -0.87
CA SER A 321 10.76 14.23 0.35
C SER A 321 9.72 14.44 1.46
N GLY A 322 8.51 14.89 1.11
CA GLY A 322 7.42 15.01 2.06
C GLY A 322 6.95 13.65 2.62
N VAL A 323 6.87 12.64 1.76
CA VAL A 323 6.56 11.26 2.20
C VAL A 323 7.66 10.72 3.12
N MET A 324 8.96 10.97 2.83
CA MET A 324 10.04 10.56 3.73
C MET A 324 9.92 11.21 5.12
N TRP A 325 9.51 12.48 5.18
CA TRP A 325 9.25 13.12 6.47
C TRP A 325 8.12 12.41 7.24
N ILE A 326 7.04 11.99 6.56
CA ILE A 326 5.97 11.22 7.19
C ILE A 326 6.48 9.85 7.66
N MET A 327 7.33 9.17 6.87
CA MET A 327 7.93 7.89 7.25
C MET A 327 8.73 8.01 8.55
N ALA A 328 9.56 9.05 8.66
CA ALA A 328 10.38 9.30 9.85
C ALA A 328 9.53 9.67 11.09
N HIS A 329 8.56 10.58 10.92
CA HIS A 329 7.87 11.19 12.06
C HIS A 329 6.60 10.48 12.48
N VAL A 330 5.90 9.81 11.54
CA VAL A 330 4.65 9.11 11.85
C VAL A 330 4.88 7.63 12.14
N PHE A 331 5.78 6.99 11.39
CA PHE A 331 5.99 5.54 11.50
C PHE A 331 7.25 5.15 12.29
N ALA A 332 8.39 5.82 12.09
CA ALA A 332 9.66 5.42 12.69
C ALA A 332 9.96 6.05 14.06
N ASN A 333 9.25 7.14 14.46
CA ASN A 333 9.46 7.87 15.72
C ASN A 333 10.91 8.39 15.93
N GLU A 334 11.53 8.97 14.90
CA GLU A 334 12.92 9.43 14.96
C GLU A 334 13.17 10.60 15.95
N ASN A 335 12.11 11.24 16.46
CA ASN A 335 12.24 12.36 17.41
C ASN A 335 12.82 11.96 18.78
N GLU A 336 12.80 10.67 19.16
CA GLU A 336 13.37 10.20 20.43
C GLU A 336 14.89 9.92 20.34
N ASN A 337 15.47 9.84 19.13
CA ASN A 337 16.87 9.53 18.93
C ASN A 337 17.83 10.73 19.12
N SER A 338 17.32 11.96 19.29
CA SER A 338 18.16 13.16 19.47
C SER A 338 18.69 13.39 20.89
N ASN A 339 18.30 12.56 21.86
CA ASN A 339 18.88 12.61 23.20
C ASN A 339 20.08 11.65 23.32
N GLU A 340 21.27 12.13 22.93
CA GLU A 340 22.57 11.45 23.10
C GLU A 340 22.96 11.16 24.58
N ASN A 341 22.15 11.52 25.54
CA ASN A 341 22.46 11.41 26.98
C ASN A 341 22.03 10.10 27.64
N CYS A 342 21.46 9.11 26.92
CA CYS A 342 21.17 7.78 27.51
C CYS A 342 22.27 6.74 27.39
N ARG A 343 23.55 7.16 27.32
CA ARG A 343 24.72 6.23 27.31
C ARG A 343 25.21 5.79 28.69
N GLN A 344 24.37 5.81 29.70
CA GLN A 344 24.76 5.27 31.04
C GLN A 344 23.60 4.46 31.60
N ASN A 345 23.48 3.21 31.18
CA ASN A 345 23.13 2.05 32.03
C ASN A 345 22.91 0.85 31.08
N GLY A 346 23.73 -0.17 31.26
CA GLY A 346 23.88 -1.34 30.42
C GLY A 346 22.65 -2.24 30.30
N SER A 347 21.61 -1.78 29.67
CA SER A 347 20.46 -2.57 29.20
C SER A 347 20.60 -2.84 27.71
N LEU A 348 20.77 -4.12 27.36
CA LEU A 348 20.78 -4.65 25.99
C LEU A 348 19.36 -4.66 25.43
N ASN A 349 18.75 -3.49 25.25
CA ASN A 349 17.55 -3.40 24.39
C ASN A 349 18.00 -3.05 22.98
N PRO A 350 17.65 -3.85 21.96
CA PRO A 350 17.98 -3.52 20.58
C PRO A 350 17.30 -2.21 20.22
N LYS A 351 18.07 -1.21 19.76
CA LYS A 351 17.54 0.01 19.13
C LYS A 351 16.54 -0.37 18.04
N PRO A 352 15.38 0.30 17.96
CA PRO A 352 14.54 0.18 16.77
C PRO A 352 15.40 0.46 15.53
N SER A 353 15.28 -0.38 14.51
CA SER A 353 16.02 -0.22 13.26
C SER A 353 15.70 1.16 12.67
N THR A 354 16.71 2.00 12.49
CA THR A 354 16.55 3.28 11.78
C THR A 354 16.12 2.98 10.35
N LEU A 355 14.96 3.53 9.97
CA LEU A 355 14.45 3.39 8.60
C LEU A 355 15.45 4.07 7.65
N ASN A 356 15.95 3.36 6.65
CA ASN A 356 16.85 3.93 5.67
C ASN A 356 16.03 4.76 4.66
N LEU A 357 16.11 6.09 4.77
CA LEU A 357 15.40 7.01 3.90
C LEU A 357 16.27 7.33 2.67
N PRO A 358 15.81 7.01 1.46
CA PRO A 358 16.59 7.21 0.24
C PRO A 358 16.75 8.69 -0.16
N ILE A 359 15.95 9.60 0.42
CA ILE A 359 15.92 11.04 0.13
C ILE A 359 15.76 11.81 1.43
N GLU A 360 16.39 12.99 1.52
CA GLU A 360 16.23 13.92 2.64
C GLU A 360 14.76 14.31 2.85
N PRO A 361 14.26 14.19 4.08
CA PRO A 361 12.90 14.59 4.45
C PRO A 361 12.67 16.11 4.31
N ASP A 362 11.51 16.49 3.78
CA ASP A 362 11.03 17.88 3.78
C ASP A 362 9.84 18.02 4.74
N GLU A 363 10.06 18.69 5.86
CA GLU A 363 9.05 18.90 6.89
C GLU A 363 7.84 19.68 6.38
N LYS A 364 8.06 20.77 5.63
CA LYS A 364 6.98 21.63 5.14
C LYS A 364 6.05 20.86 4.21
N GLU A 365 6.65 20.12 3.29
CA GLU A 365 5.90 19.29 2.34
C GLU A 365 5.23 18.10 3.04
N GLY A 366 5.93 17.46 3.99
CA GLY A 366 5.39 16.36 4.78
C GLY A 366 4.18 16.76 5.61
N ARG A 367 4.22 17.93 6.27
CA ARG A 367 3.07 18.47 7.01
C ARG A 367 1.89 18.77 6.09
N TYR A 368 2.14 19.29 4.89
CA TYR A 368 1.10 19.54 3.90
C TYR A 368 0.44 18.24 3.44
N ILE A 369 1.23 17.24 3.01
CA ILE A 369 0.71 15.94 2.58
C ILE A 369 -0.07 15.28 3.72
N LEU A 370 0.48 15.25 4.92
CA LEU A 370 -0.16 14.65 6.09
C LEU A 370 -1.50 15.33 6.42
N SER A 371 -1.56 16.67 6.32
CA SER A 371 -2.79 17.43 6.49
C SER A 371 -3.88 17.00 5.50
N GLU A 372 -3.53 16.84 4.22
CA GLU A 372 -4.46 16.38 3.18
C GLU A 372 -4.93 14.93 3.44
N VAL A 373 -4.01 14.05 3.81
CA VAL A 373 -4.30 12.64 4.16
C VAL A 373 -5.28 12.55 5.35
N MET A 374 -5.02 13.29 6.42
CA MET A 374 -5.87 13.26 7.62
C MET A 374 -7.25 13.89 7.36
N THR A 375 -7.34 14.89 6.49
CA THR A 375 -8.60 15.54 6.10
C THR A 375 -9.42 14.65 5.18
N GLY A 376 -8.82 14.14 4.11
CA GLY A 376 -9.51 13.38 3.05
C GLY A 376 -9.85 11.94 3.44
N GLY A 377 -9.01 11.29 4.25
CA GLY A 377 -9.10 9.86 4.50
C GLY A 377 -8.85 9.04 3.23
N ASN A 378 -9.17 7.75 3.29
CA ASN A 378 -8.93 6.84 2.18
C ASN A 378 -9.71 7.27 0.92
N PHE A 379 -9.01 7.50 -0.18
CA PHE A 379 -9.53 7.98 -1.48
C PHE A 379 -10.38 9.28 -1.37
N GLY A 380 -10.09 10.17 -0.42
CA GLY A 380 -10.82 11.43 -0.26
C GLY A 380 -12.31 11.28 0.05
N HIS A 381 -12.79 10.07 0.41
CA HIS A 381 -14.21 9.81 0.67
C HIS A 381 -14.78 10.62 1.83
N HIS A 382 -13.94 11.03 2.76
CA HIS A 382 -14.33 11.76 3.95
C HIS A 382 -14.08 13.27 3.85
N ASP A 383 -13.61 13.77 2.71
CA ASP A 383 -13.32 15.19 2.51
C ASP A 383 -14.60 16.00 2.38
N LYS A 384 -14.95 16.68 3.46
CA LYS A 384 -16.14 17.58 3.51
C LYS A 384 -16.01 18.78 2.57
N ARG A 385 -14.79 19.21 2.20
CA ARG A 385 -14.53 20.30 1.25
C ARG A 385 -15.02 19.93 -0.15
N LEU A 386 -15.05 18.64 -0.46
CA LEU A 386 -15.49 18.08 -1.74
C LEU A 386 -16.97 17.68 -1.73
N ALA A 387 -17.68 17.85 -0.64
CA ALA A 387 -19.12 17.61 -0.53
C ALA A 387 -19.90 18.67 -1.34
N ILE A 388 -20.05 18.43 -2.63
CA ILE A 388 -20.88 19.25 -3.51
C ILE A 388 -22.28 18.65 -3.53
N GLY A 389 -23.31 19.44 -3.20
CA GLY A 389 -24.71 18.99 -3.16
C GLY A 389 -25.29 18.51 -4.49
N VAL A 390 -24.49 18.43 -5.53
CA VAL A 390 -24.90 18.01 -6.88
C VAL A 390 -24.57 16.53 -7.07
N LYS A 391 -25.61 15.72 -7.29
CA LYS A 391 -25.49 14.28 -7.57
C LYS A 391 -25.23 14.02 -9.07
N GLY A 392 -24.61 12.88 -9.39
CA GLY A 392 -24.39 12.41 -10.77
C GLY A 392 -23.05 12.81 -11.38
N LYS A 393 -22.91 12.58 -12.68
CA LYS A 393 -21.63 12.79 -13.43
C LYS A 393 -21.11 14.23 -13.34
N PHE A 394 -22.00 15.22 -13.31
CA PHE A 394 -21.62 16.63 -13.17
C PHE A 394 -21.03 16.93 -11.79
N GLY A 395 -21.63 16.39 -10.72
CA GLY A 395 -21.09 16.51 -9.37
C GLY A 395 -19.70 15.88 -9.24
N ALA A 396 -19.48 14.72 -9.86
CA ALA A 396 -18.16 14.07 -9.89
C ALA A 396 -17.09 14.94 -10.59
N VAL A 397 -17.43 15.53 -11.73
CA VAL A 397 -16.51 16.45 -12.44
C VAL A 397 -16.19 17.68 -11.60
N MET A 398 -17.20 18.29 -10.96
CA MET A 398 -16.98 19.47 -10.11
C MET A 398 -16.12 19.13 -8.88
N LYS A 399 -16.29 17.92 -8.30
CA LYS A 399 -15.46 17.43 -7.22
C LYS A 399 -13.99 17.33 -7.65
N ILE A 400 -13.73 16.72 -8.81
CA ILE A 400 -12.38 16.60 -9.38
C ILE A 400 -11.79 18.00 -9.63
N LEU A 401 -12.54 18.92 -10.23
CA LEU A 401 -12.05 20.27 -10.52
C LEU A 401 -11.69 21.04 -9.23
N ARG A 402 -12.52 20.94 -8.18
CA ARG A 402 -12.23 21.60 -6.91
C ARG A 402 -10.98 21.04 -6.25
N HIS A 403 -10.88 19.71 -6.17
CA HIS A 403 -9.68 19.04 -5.67
C HIS A 403 -8.44 19.45 -6.50
N SER A 404 -8.60 19.51 -7.84
CA SER A 404 -7.52 19.95 -8.73
C SER A 404 -7.07 21.39 -8.49
N ILE A 405 -7.95 22.29 -8.08
CA ILE A 405 -7.60 23.66 -7.73
C ILE A 405 -6.80 23.68 -6.41
N ASP A 406 -7.29 22.99 -5.38
CA ASP A 406 -6.65 22.95 -4.07
C ASP A 406 -5.23 22.35 -4.14
N ILE A 407 -5.07 21.22 -4.82
CA ILE A 407 -3.77 20.58 -5.05
C ILE A 407 -2.92 21.37 -6.08
N GLY A 408 -3.57 22.00 -7.06
CA GLY A 408 -2.90 22.74 -8.16
C GLY A 408 -2.07 23.94 -7.70
N ILE A 409 -2.41 24.54 -6.56
CA ILE A 409 -1.60 25.60 -5.95
C ILE A 409 -0.22 25.05 -5.56
N HIS A 410 -0.16 23.79 -5.10
CA HIS A 410 1.08 23.15 -4.65
C HIS A 410 1.79 22.37 -5.77
N TYR A 411 1.03 21.77 -6.71
CA TYR A 411 1.52 20.95 -7.82
C TYR A 411 1.03 21.45 -9.20
N PRO A 412 1.29 22.71 -9.58
CA PRO A 412 0.70 23.31 -10.78
C PRO A 412 1.09 22.60 -12.08
N VAL A 413 2.33 22.11 -12.16
CA VAL A 413 2.84 21.44 -13.38
C VAL A 413 2.11 20.15 -13.69
N ASP A 414 1.73 19.38 -12.67
CA ASP A 414 1.02 18.12 -12.85
C ASP A 414 -0.48 18.34 -13.00
N MET A 415 -1.05 19.30 -12.28
CA MET A 415 -2.50 19.57 -12.30
C MET A 415 -2.99 20.23 -13.58
N ILE A 416 -2.16 20.94 -14.34
CA ILE A 416 -2.51 21.48 -15.65
C ILE A 416 -2.89 20.39 -16.67
N TRP A 417 -2.40 19.16 -16.45
CA TRP A 417 -2.70 18.02 -17.33
C TRP A 417 -4.04 17.35 -17.01
N ALA A 418 -4.64 17.59 -15.85
CA ALA A 418 -5.91 16.97 -15.45
C ALA A 418 -7.05 17.32 -16.43
N PRO A 419 -7.36 18.61 -16.72
CA PRO A 419 -8.39 18.97 -17.69
C PRO A 419 -8.05 18.51 -19.10
N ILE A 420 -6.77 18.57 -19.50
CA ILE A 420 -6.32 18.11 -20.83
C ILE A 420 -6.62 16.61 -21.00
N ASN A 421 -6.35 15.81 -19.96
CA ASN A 421 -6.62 14.38 -20.00
C ASN A 421 -8.11 14.03 -20.00
N ILE A 422 -8.94 14.77 -19.30
CA ILE A 422 -10.40 14.57 -19.36
C ILE A 422 -10.88 14.70 -20.81
N VAL A 423 -10.46 15.76 -21.52
CA VAL A 423 -10.79 15.99 -22.93
C VAL A 423 -10.19 14.90 -23.81
N HIS A 424 -8.90 14.58 -23.62
CA HIS A 424 -8.21 13.54 -24.38
C HIS A 424 -8.88 12.17 -24.23
N HIS A 425 -9.23 11.79 -22.99
CA HIS A 425 -9.91 10.52 -22.71
C HIS A 425 -11.32 10.46 -23.35
N TRP A 426 -12.06 11.55 -23.28
CA TRP A 426 -13.36 11.66 -23.94
C TRP A 426 -13.24 11.53 -25.46
N CYS A 427 -12.31 12.24 -26.11
CA CYS A 427 -12.04 12.13 -27.53
C CYS A 427 -11.62 10.71 -27.92
N TRP A 428 -10.72 10.11 -27.14
CA TRP A 428 -10.21 8.77 -27.36
C TRP A 428 -11.32 7.70 -27.26
N LYS A 429 -12.17 7.75 -26.22
CA LYS A 429 -13.36 6.86 -26.13
C LYS A 429 -14.29 7.03 -27.31
N ARG A 430 -14.58 8.26 -27.73
CA ARG A 430 -15.42 8.54 -28.92
C ARG A 430 -14.80 7.99 -30.20
N TYR A 431 -13.50 8.23 -30.41
CA TYR A 431 -12.78 7.68 -31.55
C TYR A 431 -12.91 6.15 -31.61
N LEU A 432 -12.65 5.47 -30.51
CA LEU A 432 -12.74 4.01 -30.45
C LEU A 432 -14.17 3.48 -30.69
N MET A 433 -15.21 4.16 -30.17
CA MET A 433 -16.59 3.77 -30.44
C MET A 433 -16.96 3.92 -31.92
N LEU A 434 -16.51 4.98 -32.57
CA LEU A 434 -16.78 5.23 -33.99
C LEU A 434 -16.07 4.21 -34.88
N PHE A 435 -14.80 3.92 -34.65
CA PHE A 435 -14.01 3.01 -35.50
C PHE A 435 -14.26 1.52 -35.21
N LYS A 436 -14.66 1.13 -33.96
CA LYS A 436 -15.07 -0.26 -33.69
C LYS A 436 -16.43 -0.63 -34.26
N LYS A 437 -17.37 0.32 -34.43
CA LYS A 437 -18.61 0.04 -35.14
C LYS A 437 -18.38 -0.36 -36.61
N GLN A 438 -17.30 0.14 -37.23
CA GLN A 438 -17.00 -0.19 -38.64
C GLN A 438 -16.33 -1.57 -38.83
N ARG A 439 -15.64 -2.12 -37.76
CA ARG A 439 -15.03 -3.47 -37.85
C ARG A 439 -15.97 -4.64 -37.54
N LYS A 440 -17.20 -4.37 -37.05
CA LYS A 440 -18.24 -5.39 -36.88
C LYS A 440 -19.04 -5.68 -38.15
N PHE A 441 -18.78 -4.96 -39.26
CA PHE A 441 -19.46 -5.10 -40.55
C PHE A 441 -18.49 -5.51 -41.70
N LYS A 442 -17.35 -6.13 -41.42
CA LYS A 442 -16.53 -6.77 -42.43
C LYS A 442 -16.22 -8.20 -42.05
#